data_ca45a1bdce8cb2586e60a77e12341e7d
#
_entry.id   ca45a1bdce8cb2586e60a77e12341e7d
#
_cell.length_a   1.000
_cell.length_b   1.000
_cell.length_c   1.000
_cell.angle_alpha   90.00
_cell.angle_beta   90.00
_cell.angle_gamma   90.00
#
_symmetry.space_group_name_H-M   'P 1'
#
loop_
_entity.id
_entity.type
_entity.pdbx_description
1 polymer ?
#
loop_
_entity_poly.entity_id
_entity_poly.type
_entity_poly.pdbx_seq_one_letter_code
_entity_poly.pdbx_strand_id
1 'polypeptide(L)'
;SGKSTSLASMIDYRNSSTTGHILTIEDPIEYLHRHKQSIVNQREVGLDTHAFHNALKNAMREAPDVILIGEILDATTMEAAIAFAETGHLCLATLHSNNADQTIERILNFFPETAHKNVLMNLALNLRAVVSQRLVKGVDGRRLPAAEVLLNTPVIRDLLRRGQIHEIKQAMEESLEEGMESFDQCLFRMAKDCLLYTSP
;
A
#
# COMPACT_ATOMS: atom_id res chain seq x y z
N SER A 1 -4.77 -11.27 2.40
CA SER A 1 -3.94 -12.13 3.28
C SER A 1 -2.47 -11.83 3.08
N GLY A 2 -1.70 -11.71 4.17
CA GLY A 2 -0.26 -11.44 4.12
C GLY A 2 0.11 -9.96 4.05
N LYS A 3 -0.83 -9.03 4.18
CA LYS A 3 -0.55 -7.58 4.15
C LYS A 3 0.42 -7.16 5.26
N SER A 4 0.12 -7.50 6.51
CA SER A 4 0.98 -7.18 7.66
C SER A 4 2.37 -7.79 7.53
N THR A 5 2.47 -9.04 7.04
CA THR A 5 3.76 -9.70 6.77
C THR A 5 4.57 -8.97 5.69
N SER A 6 3.91 -8.55 4.60
CA SER A 6 4.57 -7.79 3.52
C SER A 6 5.03 -6.42 4.00
N LEU A 7 4.19 -5.71 4.77
CA LEU A 7 4.57 -4.43 5.36
C LEU A 7 5.72 -4.57 6.36
N ALA A 8 5.66 -5.59 7.24
CA ALA A 8 6.75 -5.86 8.16
C ALA A 8 8.08 -6.11 7.42
N SER A 9 8.03 -6.84 6.30
CA SER A 9 9.20 -7.07 5.45
C SER A 9 9.72 -5.78 4.81
N MET A 10 8.84 -4.89 4.34
CA MET A 10 9.22 -3.59 3.78
C MET A 10 9.86 -2.69 4.85
N ILE A 11 9.27 -2.64 6.04
CA ILE A 11 9.83 -1.90 7.19
C ILE A 11 11.19 -2.48 7.59
N ASP A 12 11.32 -3.80 7.67
CA ASP A 12 12.58 -4.44 8.04
C ASP A 12 13.68 -4.19 7.00
N TYR A 13 13.34 -4.25 5.71
CA TYR A 13 14.26 -3.90 4.62
C TYR A 13 14.73 -2.45 4.73
N ARG A 14 13.79 -1.49 4.90
CA ARG A 14 14.10 -0.07 5.06
C ARG A 14 14.97 0.19 6.28
N ASN A 15 14.63 -0.45 7.42
CA ASN A 15 15.35 -0.36 8.69
C ASN A 15 16.78 -0.95 8.60
N SER A 16 16.98 -1.95 7.73
CA SER A 16 18.29 -2.61 7.55
C SER A 16 19.18 -1.90 6.54
N SER A 17 18.60 -1.12 5.62
CA SER A 17 19.32 -0.56 4.46
C SER A 17 19.59 0.94 4.56
N THR A 18 18.86 1.69 5.39
CA THR A 18 18.94 3.15 5.40
C THR A 18 18.77 3.69 6.82
N THR A 19 19.56 4.71 7.16
CA THR A 19 19.37 5.48 8.40
C THR A 19 18.11 6.35 8.33
N GLY A 20 17.51 6.63 9.47
CA GLY A 20 16.36 7.52 9.56
C GLY A 20 15.42 7.14 10.70
N HIS A 21 14.23 7.74 10.68
CA HIS A 21 13.17 7.52 11.66
C HIS A 21 11.97 6.87 10.99
N ILE A 22 11.57 5.71 11.48
CA ILE A 22 10.39 4.97 11.04
C ILE A 22 9.38 5.01 12.18
N LEU A 23 8.17 5.49 11.92
CA LEU A 23 7.06 5.49 12.86
C LEU A 23 5.97 4.57 12.36
N THR A 24 5.47 3.67 13.21
CA THR A 24 4.29 2.86 12.88
C THR A 24 3.15 3.18 13.84
N ILE A 25 1.92 3.16 13.32
CA ILE A 25 0.67 3.29 14.08
C ILE A 25 -0.22 2.14 13.68
N GLU A 26 -0.46 1.21 14.59
CA GLU A 26 -1.09 -0.09 14.32
C GLU A 26 -2.21 -0.38 15.32
N ASP A 27 -3.13 -1.27 14.96
CA ASP A 27 -4.25 -1.72 15.81
C ASP A 27 -4.57 -3.20 15.52
N PRO A 28 -3.95 -4.15 16.26
CA PRO A 28 -2.78 -4.04 17.13
C PRO A 28 -1.44 -4.13 16.39
N ILE A 29 -0.32 -4.03 17.10
CA ILE A 29 1.03 -4.33 16.58
C ILE A 29 1.17 -5.85 16.39
N GLU A 30 1.33 -6.29 15.12
CA GLU A 30 1.53 -7.72 14.83
C GLU A 30 3.01 -8.15 14.82
N TYR A 31 3.92 -7.24 14.47
CA TYR A 31 5.35 -7.51 14.37
C TYR A 31 6.17 -6.46 15.10
N LEU A 32 7.06 -6.90 15.99
CA LEU A 32 8.00 -6.01 16.68
C LEU A 32 9.27 -5.81 15.86
N HIS A 33 9.64 -4.56 15.64
CA HIS A 33 10.84 -4.16 14.92
C HIS A 33 11.91 -3.66 15.90
N ARG A 34 13.08 -4.29 15.86
CA ARG A 34 14.26 -3.78 16.58
C ARG A 34 14.88 -2.65 15.79
N HIS A 35 15.48 -1.67 16.48
CA HIS A 35 16.32 -0.67 15.82
C HIS A 35 17.51 -1.36 15.13
N LYS A 36 17.78 -0.98 13.89
CA LYS A 36 18.94 -1.41 13.11
C LYS A 36 19.70 -0.17 12.62
N GLN A 37 19.62 0.16 11.33
CA GLN A 37 20.15 1.44 10.83
C GLN A 37 19.20 2.59 11.11
N SER A 38 17.90 2.34 11.18
CA SER A 38 16.89 3.33 11.54
C SER A 38 16.43 3.17 12.99
N ILE A 39 15.92 4.27 13.56
CA ILE A 39 15.14 4.25 14.80
C ILE A 39 13.70 3.87 14.40
N VAL A 40 13.14 2.85 15.02
CA VAL A 40 11.76 2.42 14.79
C VAL A 40 10.94 2.65 16.05
N ASN A 41 9.96 3.54 15.98
CA ASN A 41 8.97 3.77 17.02
C ASN A 41 7.64 3.18 16.58
N GLN A 42 7.08 2.28 17.37
CA GLN A 42 5.79 1.65 17.13
C GLN A 42 4.78 2.12 18.16
N ARG A 43 3.58 2.44 17.71
CA ARG A 43 2.46 2.88 18.56
C ARG A 43 1.25 2.00 18.30
N GLU A 44 0.71 1.45 19.37
CA GLU A 44 -0.53 0.70 19.34
C GLU A 44 -1.71 1.59 19.74
N VAL A 45 -2.77 1.56 18.95
CA VAL A 45 -4.02 2.24 19.28
C VAL A 45 -4.69 1.52 20.46
N GLY A 46 -5.14 2.31 21.42
CA GLY A 46 -5.71 1.77 22.67
C GLY A 46 -4.70 1.59 23.80
N LEU A 47 -3.40 1.42 23.49
CA LEU A 47 -2.32 1.36 24.51
C LEU A 47 -1.50 2.65 24.54
N ASP A 48 -0.86 3.01 23.44
CA ASP A 48 0.06 4.15 23.35
C ASP A 48 -0.64 5.44 22.91
N THR A 49 -1.80 5.30 22.26
CA THR A 49 -2.62 6.43 21.78
C THR A 49 -4.09 6.07 21.84
N HIS A 50 -4.94 7.07 22.13
CA HIS A 50 -6.38 6.85 22.23
C HIS A 50 -7.08 6.61 20.89
N ALA A 51 -6.51 7.11 19.78
CA ALA A 51 -7.09 6.99 18.44
C ALA A 51 -6.02 7.26 17.37
N PHE A 52 -6.22 6.69 16.16
CA PHE A 52 -5.38 6.96 15.00
C PHE A 52 -5.19 8.46 14.74
N HIS A 53 -6.26 9.26 14.78
CA HIS A 53 -6.21 10.70 14.53
C HIS A 53 -5.23 11.43 15.48
N ASN A 54 -5.23 11.09 16.76
CA ASN A 54 -4.34 11.70 17.75
C ASN A 54 -2.88 11.32 17.48
N ALA A 55 -2.62 10.05 17.16
CA ALA A 55 -1.30 9.56 16.80
C ALA A 55 -0.76 10.25 15.55
N LEU A 56 -1.57 10.32 14.49
CA LEU A 56 -1.21 10.95 13.22
C LEU A 56 -0.90 12.44 13.37
N LYS A 57 -1.73 13.18 14.14
CA LYS A 57 -1.48 14.60 14.42
C LYS A 57 -0.15 14.84 15.13
N ASN A 58 0.23 13.96 16.05
CA ASN A 58 1.50 14.06 16.76
C ASN A 58 2.68 13.61 15.88
N ALA A 59 2.48 12.60 15.05
CA ALA A 59 3.47 12.07 14.12
C ALA A 59 4.03 13.14 13.17
N MET A 60 3.21 14.08 12.70
CA MET A 60 3.65 15.20 11.86
C MET A 60 4.74 16.06 12.53
N ARG A 61 4.75 16.11 13.87
CA ARG A 61 5.74 16.89 14.63
C ARG A 61 7.03 16.14 14.90
N GLU A 62 7.02 14.83 14.73
CA GLU A 62 8.19 13.96 14.93
C GLU A 62 9.05 13.84 13.69
N ALA A 63 8.56 14.37 12.53
CA ALA A 63 9.22 14.35 11.24
C ALA A 63 9.84 12.97 10.90
N PRO A 64 9.05 11.88 10.88
CA PRO A 64 9.57 10.57 10.52
C PRO A 64 9.88 10.53 9.02
N ASP A 65 10.93 9.83 8.60
CA ASP A 65 11.21 9.60 7.18
C ASP A 65 10.18 8.63 6.55
N VAL A 66 9.72 7.69 7.35
CA VAL A 66 8.71 6.69 6.95
C VAL A 66 7.62 6.62 8.02
N ILE A 67 6.38 6.66 7.59
CA ILE A 67 5.22 6.38 8.44
C ILE A 67 4.46 5.17 7.91
N LEU A 68 4.13 4.24 8.81
CA LEU A 68 3.21 3.14 8.52
C LEU A 68 1.90 3.36 9.26
N ILE A 69 0.81 3.35 8.52
CA ILE A 69 -0.57 3.37 9.04
C ILE A 69 -1.13 1.97 8.86
N GLY A 70 -1.37 1.26 9.96
CA GLY A 70 -1.78 -0.15 9.97
C GLY A 70 -2.93 -0.42 9.02
N GLU A 71 -4.02 0.37 9.14
CA GLU A 71 -5.10 0.38 8.15
C GLU A 71 -5.79 1.74 8.05
N ILE A 72 -6.32 2.03 6.85
CA ILE A 72 -7.14 3.21 6.57
C ILE A 72 -8.60 2.76 6.50
N LEU A 73 -9.41 3.28 7.42
CA LEU A 73 -10.83 2.94 7.53
C LEU A 73 -11.77 4.11 7.22
N ASP A 74 -11.26 5.33 7.23
CA ASP A 74 -12.07 6.55 7.11
C ASP A 74 -11.35 7.67 6.34
N ALA A 75 -12.12 8.71 5.99
CA ALA A 75 -11.64 9.89 5.30
C ALA A 75 -10.52 10.61 6.07
N THR A 76 -10.67 10.75 7.39
CA THR A 76 -9.70 11.49 8.23
C THR A 76 -8.33 10.85 8.21
N THR A 77 -8.27 9.51 8.32
CA THR A 77 -7.02 8.76 8.24
C THR A 77 -6.42 8.82 6.83
N MET A 78 -7.27 8.78 5.79
CA MET A 78 -6.81 8.92 4.40
C MET A 78 -6.25 10.31 4.10
N GLU A 79 -6.92 11.37 4.57
CA GLU A 79 -6.43 12.76 4.45
C GLU A 79 -5.05 12.93 5.12
N ALA A 80 -4.88 12.35 6.30
CA ALA A 80 -3.58 12.38 6.99
C ALA A 80 -2.49 11.64 6.19
N ALA A 81 -2.80 10.46 5.62
CA ALA A 81 -1.88 9.72 4.77
C ALA A 81 -1.45 10.53 3.53
N ILE A 82 -2.39 11.20 2.87
CA ILE A 82 -2.12 12.11 1.75
C ILE A 82 -1.23 13.27 2.20
N ALA A 83 -1.54 13.91 3.32
CA ALA A 83 -0.77 15.04 3.86
C ALA A 83 0.68 14.66 4.19
N PHE A 84 0.92 13.47 4.75
CA PHE A 84 2.27 12.94 4.94
C PHE A 84 3.01 12.79 3.60
N ALA A 85 2.36 12.21 2.60
CA ALA A 85 2.96 12.02 1.28
C ALA A 85 3.27 13.36 0.58
N GLU A 86 2.38 14.35 0.68
CA GLU A 86 2.55 15.71 0.14
C GLU A 86 3.75 16.45 0.79
N THR A 87 4.01 16.20 2.06
CA THR A 87 5.13 16.79 2.80
C THR A 87 6.44 16.01 2.66
N GLY A 88 6.49 15.01 1.79
CA GLY A 88 7.72 14.30 1.40
C GLY A 88 8.04 13.05 2.21
N HIS A 89 7.17 12.64 3.13
CA HIS A 89 7.33 11.41 3.89
C HIS A 89 6.93 10.19 3.06
N LEU A 90 7.60 9.06 3.23
CA LEU A 90 7.12 7.79 2.70
C LEU A 90 5.99 7.26 3.58
N CYS A 91 4.76 7.33 3.08
CA CYS A 91 3.60 6.79 3.77
C CYS A 91 3.27 5.39 3.24
N LEU A 92 3.30 4.39 4.13
CA LEU A 92 2.85 3.03 3.88
C LEU A 92 1.52 2.81 4.60
N ALA A 93 0.54 2.23 3.94
CA ALA A 93 -0.76 1.96 4.56
C ALA A 93 -1.42 0.72 3.99
N THR A 94 -2.37 0.13 4.73
CA THR A 94 -3.22 -0.92 4.18
C THR A 94 -4.65 -0.45 3.96
N LEU A 95 -5.27 -1.09 2.97
CA LEU A 95 -6.69 -0.98 2.67
C LEU A 95 -7.28 -2.37 2.44
N HIS A 96 -8.58 -2.52 2.66
CA HIS A 96 -9.31 -3.74 2.33
C HIS A 96 -9.89 -3.64 0.92
N SER A 97 -9.11 -4.05 -0.08
CA SER A 97 -9.48 -4.12 -1.50
C SER A 97 -8.90 -5.37 -2.13
N ASN A 98 -9.35 -5.74 -3.33
CA ASN A 98 -8.95 -6.98 -3.99
C ASN A 98 -7.89 -6.77 -5.07
N ASN A 99 -7.80 -5.57 -5.66
CA ASN A 99 -6.90 -5.19 -6.76
C ASN A 99 -6.66 -3.68 -6.77
N ALA A 100 -5.85 -3.17 -7.69
CA ALA A 100 -5.40 -1.79 -7.71
C ALA A 100 -6.53 -0.80 -8.03
N ASP A 101 -7.36 -1.07 -9.04
CA ASP A 101 -8.50 -0.23 -9.40
C ASP A 101 -9.51 -0.12 -8.25
N GLN A 102 -9.90 -1.25 -7.64
CA GLN A 102 -10.75 -1.24 -6.45
C GLN A 102 -10.12 -0.52 -5.25
N THR A 103 -8.79 -0.50 -5.15
CA THR A 103 -8.11 0.29 -4.12
C THR A 103 -8.37 1.79 -4.33
N ILE A 104 -8.24 2.28 -5.57
CA ILE A 104 -8.52 3.68 -5.90
C ILE A 104 -10.00 4.03 -5.66
N GLU A 105 -10.92 3.16 -6.12
CA GLU A 105 -12.35 3.34 -5.88
C GLU A 105 -12.68 3.38 -4.38
N ARG A 106 -12.07 2.48 -3.59
CA ARG A 106 -12.26 2.47 -2.15
C ARG A 106 -11.77 3.74 -1.48
N ILE A 107 -10.64 4.29 -1.93
CA ILE A 107 -10.16 5.59 -1.44
C ILE A 107 -11.20 6.68 -1.75
N LEU A 108 -11.75 6.72 -2.96
CA LEU A 108 -12.77 7.69 -3.34
C LEU A 108 -14.04 7.55 -2.49
N ASN A 109 -14.44 6.33 -2.15
CA ASN A 109 -15.62 6.06 -1.34
C ASN A 109 -15.55 6.60 0.10
N PHE A 110 -14.37 6.98 0.59
CA PHE A 110 -14.24 7.69 1.86
C PHE A 110 -14.69 9.16 1.76
N PHE A 111 -14.76 9.73 0.56
CA PHE A 111 -14.98 11.15 0.31
C PHE A 111 -16.30 11.40 -0.43
N PRO A 112 -16.93 12.57 -0.23
CA PRO A 112 -18.07 12.98 -1.04
C PRO A 112 -17.62 13.18 -2.51
N GLU A 113 -18.52 12.96 -3.46
CA GLU A 113 -18.23 13.07 -4.91
C GLU A 113 -17.59 14.41 -5.29
N THR A 114 -17.98 15.50 -4.62
CA THR A 114 -17.41 16.84 -4.84
C THR A 114 -15.90 16.91 -4.56
N ALA A 115 -15.36 16.01 -3.73
CA ALA A 115 -13.94 15.96 -3.39
C ALA A 115 -13.15 15.01 -4.30
N HIS A 116 -13.80 14.11 -5.05
CA HIS A 116 -13.13 13.05 -5.82
C HIS A 116 -12.06 13.58 -6.76
N LYS A 117 -12.32 14.70 -7.46
CA LYS A 117 -11.33 15.29 -8.36
C LYS A 117 -10.04 15.70 -7.64
N ASN A 118 -10.15 16.27 -6.46
CA ASN A 118 -8.99 16.69 -5.67
C ASN A 118 -8.23 15.45 -5.13
N VAL A 119 -8.96 14.44 -4.65
CA VAL A 119 -8.37 13.18 -4.17
C VAL A 119 -7.59 12.50 -5.30
N LEU A 120 -8.18 12.39 -6.49
CA LEU A 120 -7.51 11.80 -7.66
C LEU A 120 -6.28 12.60 -8.09
N MET A 121 -6.33 13.93 -8.02
CA MET A 121 -5.16 14.77 -8.30
C MET A 121 -4.05 14.51 -7.29
N ASN A 122 -4.37 14.40 -6.00
CA ASN A 122 -3.40 14.12 -4.95
C ASN A 122 -2.80 12.72 -5.10
N LEU A 123 -3.61 11.72 -5.44
CA LEU A 123 -3.10 10.37 -5.75
C LEU A 123 -2.20 10.38 -6.99
N ALA A 124 -2.59 11.09 -8.05
CA ALA A 124 -1.77 11.20 -9.25
C ALA A 124 -0.38 11.80 -8.97
N LEU A 125 -0.26 12.70 -8.01
CA LEU A 125 1.00 13.35 -7.64
C LEU A 125 1.83 12.52 -6.65
N ASN A 126 1.19 11.93 -5.65
CA ASN A 126 1.87 11.42 -4.46
C ASN A 126 1.87 9.88 -4.35
N LEU A 127 0.93 9.18 -4.99
CA LEU A 127 0.94 7.71 -5.01
C LEU A 127 2.25 7.21 -5.63
N ARG A 128 2.84 6.20 -5.04
CA ARG A 128 4.03 5.52 -5.59
C ARG A 128 3.66 4.18 -6.19
N ALA A 129 2.98 3.36 -5.41
CA ALA A 129 2.57 2.03 -5.84
C ALA A 129 1.31 1.58 -5.07
N VAL A 130 0.59 0.64 -5.67
CA VAL A 130 -0.41 -0.19 -4.97
C VAL A 130 0.02 -1.63 -5.13
N VAL A 131 0.15 -2.35 -3.99
CA VAL A 131 0.47 -3.77 -3.98
C VAL A 131 -0.74 -4.53 -3.45
N SER A 132 -1.37 -5.31 -4.31
CA SER A 132 -2.48 -6.20 -3.96
C SER A 132 -1.98 -7.63 -3.85
N GLN A 133 -2.48 -8.39 -2.87
CA GLN A 133 -1.97 -9.73 -2.61
C GLN A 133 -3.12 -10.71 -2.35
N ARG A 134 -3.02 -11.90 -2.97
CA ARG A 134 -3.91 -13.03 -2.74
C ARG A 134 -3.10 -14.28 -2.44
N LEU A 135 -3.65 -15.18 -1.62
CA LEU A 135 -3.05 -16.49 -1.40
C LEU A 135 -3.74 -17.52 -2.29
N VAL A 136 -2.98 -18.14 -3.17
CA VAL A 136 -3.42 -19.22 -4.06
C VAL A 136 -2.85 -20.55 -3.60
N LYS A 137 -3.51 -21.67 -3.95
CA LYS A 137 -3.06 -23.02 -3.58
C LYS A 137 -2.03 -23.48 -4.61
N GLY A 138 -0.81 -23.74 -4.15
CA GLY A 138 0.25 -24.33 -4.96
C GLY A 138 0.09 -25.85 -5.17
N VAL A 139 0.85 -26.40 -6.11
CA VAL A 139 0.87 -27.84 -6.43
C VAL A 139 1.29 -28.70 -5.24
N ASP A 140 2.12 -28.17 -4.34
CA ASP A 140 2.56 -28.81 -3.11
C ASP A 140 1.53 -28.69 -1.95
N GLY A 141 0.36 -28.12 -2.21
CA GLY A 141 -0.71 -27.87 -1.23
C GLY A 141 -0.49 -26.67 -0.34
N ARG A 142 0.66 -26.00 -0.41
CA ARG A 142 0.95 -24.77 0.35
C ARG A 142 0.25 -23.59 -0.30
N ARG A 143 0.01 -22.54 0.52
CA ARG A 143 -0.48 -21.27 0.00
C ARG A 143 0.68 -20.40 -0.46
N LEU A 144 0.62 -19.97 -1.71
CA LEU A 144 1.60 -19.10 -2.33
C LEU A 144 1.00 -17.69 -2.52
N PRO A 145 1.77 -16.62 -2.29
CA PRO A 145 1.31 -15.27 -2.56
C PRO A 145 1.33 -14.98 -4.06
N ALA A 146 0.17 -14.69 -4.64
CA ALA A 146 0.08 -14.01 -5.92
C ALA A 146 -0.05 -12.52 -5.65
N ALA A 147 0.74 -11.70 -6.33
CA ALA A 147 0.77 -10.27 -6.15
C ALA A 147 0.43 -9.53 -7.45
N GLU A 148 -0.31 -8.45 -7.30
CA GLU A 148 -0.50 -7.44 -8.34
C GLU A 148 0.21 -6.18 -7.88
N VAL A 149 1.01 -5.56 -8.76
CA VAL A 149 1.80 -4.36 -8.47
C VAL A 149 1.48 -3.29 -9.51
N LEU A 150 0.82 -2.25 -9.08
CA LEU A 150 0.63 -1.01 -9.83
C LEU A 150 1.73 -0.02 -9.44
N LEU A 151 2.46 0.50 -10.43
CA LEU A 151 3.37 1.64 -10.25
C LEU A 151 2.75 2.90 -10.83
N ASN A 152 2.93 4.05 -10.16
CA ASN A 152 2.38 5.33 -10.62
C ASN A 152 3.22 5.93 -11.76
N THR A 153 3.23 5.25 -12.91
CA THR A 153 3.88 5.70 -14.14
C THR A 153 3.19 6.96 -14.71
N PRO A 154 3.78 7.67 -15.69
CA PRO A 154 3.12 8.79 -16.35
C PRO A 154 1.74 8.45 -16.92
N VAL A 155 1.56 7.24 -17.47
CA VAL A 155 0.27 6.78 -18.01
C VAL A 155 -0.76 6.62 -16.88
N ILE A 156 -0.42 5.92 -15.80
CA ILE A 156 -1.30 5.73 -14.64
C ILE A 156 -1.66 7.09 -14.01
N ARG A 157 -0.70 7.99 -13.91
CA ARG A 157 -0.90 9.36 -13.41
C ARG A 157 -1.92 10.14 -14.25
N ASP A 158 -1.86 10.01 -15.56
CA ASP A 158 -2.81 10.67 -16.48
C ASP A 158 -4.21 10.08 -16.35
N LEU A 159 -4.34 8.74 -16.26
CA LEU A 159 -5.60 8.05 -16.01
C LEU A 159 -6.25 8.49 -14.69
N LEU A 160 -5.47 8.58 -13.61
CA LEU A 160 -5.94 9.08 -12.33
C LEU A 160 -6.46 10.54 -12.45
N ARG A 161 -5.72 11.43 -13.12
CA ARG A 161 -6.13 12.83 -13.32
C ARG A 161 -7.43 12.96 -14.09
N ARG A 162 -7.68 12.07 -15.05
CA ARG A 162 -8.90 12.03 -15.86
C ARG A 162 -10.05 11.29 -15.18
N GLY A 163 -9.79 10.57 -14.07
CA GLY A 163 -10.77 9.72 -13.41
C GLY A 163 -11.11 8.44 -14.18
N GLN A 164 -10.22 7.99 -15.09
CA GLN A 164 -10.39 6.81 -15.93
C GLN A 164 -9.88 5.55 -15.20
N ILE A 165 -10.41 5.27 -14.01
CA ILE A 165 -9.94 4.18 -13.13
C ILE A 165 -10.08 2.82 -13.79
N HIS A 166 -11.16 2.63 -14.57
CA HIS A 166 -11.46 1.37 -15.26
C HIS A 166 -10.43 1.00 -16.34
N GLU A 167 -9.63 1.96 -16.83
CA GLU A 167 -8.57 1.72 -17.82
C GLU A 167 -7.23 1.32 -17.17
N ILE A 168 -7.11 1.43 -15.84
CA ILE A 168 -5.86 1.14 -15.11
C ILE A 168 -5.40 -0.29 -15.35
N LYS A 169 -6.32 -1.28 -15.27
CA LYS A 169 -5.96 -2.70 -15.48
C LYS A 169 -5.35 -2.92 -16.85
N GLN A 170 -5.97 -2.38 -17.90
CA GLN A 170 -5.45 -2.50 -19.27
C GLN A 170 -4.08 -1.82 -19.39
N ALA A 171 -3.93 -0.62 -18.84
CA ALA A 171 -2.65 0.08 -18.85
C ALA A 171 -1.53 -0.67 -18.11
N MET A 172 -1.87 -1.40 -17.04
CA MET A 172 -0.92 -2.29 -16.35
C MET A 172 -0.49 -3.46 -17.23
N GLU A 173 -1.43 -4.11 -17.92
CA GLU A 173 -1.16 -5.26 -18.77
C GLU A 173 -0.34 -4.91 -20.03
N GLU A 174 -0.49 -3.69 -20.54
CA GLU A 174 0.25 -3.16 -21.67
C GLU A 174 1.60 -2.52 -21.27
N SER A 175 1.85 -2.37 -19.98
CA SER A 175 3.05 -1.70 -19.48
C SER A 175 4.30 -2.55 -19.71
N LEU A 176 5.36 -1.89 -20.18
CA LEU A 176 6.72 -2.44 -20.25
C LEU A 176 7.56 -2.07 -19.01
N GLU A 177 6.95 -1.42 -18.02
CA GLU A 177 7.66 -0.98 -16.82
C GLU A 177 8.04 -2.17 -15.95
N GLU A 178 9.32 -2.28 -15.62
CA GLU A 178 9.83 -3.35 -14.76
C GLU A 178 9.22 -3.24 -13.36
N GLY A 179 8.68 -4.36 -12.86
CA GLY A 179 8.05 -4.45 -11.55
C GLY A 179 6.55 -4.15 -11.53
N MET A 180 5.94 -3.71 -12.64
CA MET A 180 4.48 -3.65 -12.78
C MET A 180 3.95 -5.00 -13.26
N GLU A 181 2.96 -5.56 -12.57
CA GLU A 181 2.41 -6.89 -12.89
C GLU A 181 0.93 -6.94 -12.47
N SER A 182 0.04 -7.40 -13.37
CA SER A 182 -1.35 -7.71 -13.01
C SER A 182 -1.46 -9.08 -12.34
N PHE A 183 -2.59 -9.36 -11.64
CA PHE A 183 -2.82 -10.71 -11.10
C PHE A 183 -2.80 -11.78 -12.17
N ASP A 184 -3.37 -11.50 -13.34
CA ASP A 184 -3.43 -12.47 -14.45
C ASP A 184 -2.02 -12.80 -14.95
N GLN A 185 -1.15 -11.80 -15.10
CA GLN A 185 0.27 -11.99 -15.46
C GLN A 185 1.03 -12.77 -14.38
N CYS A 186 0.83 -12.43 -13.10
CA CYS A 186 1.43 -13.13 -11.97
C CYS A 186 1.02 -14.60 -11.92
N LEU A 187 -0.27 -14.89 -12.06
CA LEU A 187 -0.80 -16.25 -12.07
C LEU A 187 -0.30 -17.05 -13.29
N PHE A 188 -0.24 -16.43 -14.46
CA PHE A 188 0.32 -17.06 -15.66
C PHE A 188 1.80 -17.42 -15.46
N ARG A 189 2.60 -16.51 -14.91
CA ARG A 189 4.01 -16.77 -14.57
C ARG A 189 4.14 -17.91 -13.56
N MET A 190 3.34 -17.89 -12.48
CA MET A 190 3.34 -18.97 -11.48
C MET A 190 2.94 -20.33 -12.07
N ALA A 191 1.99 -20.36 -13.01
CA ALA A 191 1.61 -21.58 -13.72
C ALA A 191 2.75 -22.08 -14.62
N LYS A 192 3.40 -21.18 -15.35
CA LYS A 192 4.56 -21.49 -16.19
C LYS A 192 5.74 -22.04 -15.39
N ASP A 193 5.93 -21.52 -14.17
CA ASP A 193 6.95 -21.99 -13.23
C ASP A 193 6.54 -23.29 -12.50
N CYS A 194 5.46 -23.95 -12.93
CA CYS A 194 4.90 -25.18 -12.35
C CYS A 194 4.53 -25.06 -10.86
N LEU A 195 4.24 -23.86 -10.36
CA LEU A 195 3.83 -23.63 -8.99
C LEU A 195 2.31 -23.82 -8.78
N LEU A 196 1.52 -23.71 -9.85
CA LEU A 196 0.07 -23.86 -9.84
C LEU A 196 -0.37 -25.01 -10.77
N TYR A 197 -1.48 -25.68 -10.40
CA TYR A 197 -2.15 -26.57 -11.34
C TYR A 197 -2.83 -25.73 -12.44
N THR A 198 -2.54 -26.04 -13.68
CA THR A 198 -3.37 -25.63 -14.82
C THR A 198 -4.41 -26.72 -15.01
N SER A 199 -5.70 -26.37 -14.94
CA SER A 199 -6.74 -27.32 -15.37
C SER A 199 -6.48 -27.70 -16.82
N PRO A 200 -6.62 -29.01 -17.18
CA PRO A 200 -6.55 -29.44 -18.58
C PRO A 200 -7.67 -28.82 -19.38
#